data_70ae17afa324f08186ad0860650ba658
#
_entry.id   70ae17afa324f08186ad0860650ba658
#
_cell.length_a   1.000
_cell.length_b   1.000
_cell.length_c   1.000
_cell.angle_alpha   90.00
_cell.angle_beta   90.00
_cell.angle_gamma   90.00
#
_symmetry.space_group_name_H-M   'P 1'
#
loop_
_entity.id
_entity.type
_entity.pdbx_description
1 polymer ?
#
loop_
_entity_poly.entity_id
_entity_poly.type
_entity_poly.pdbx_seq_one_letter_code
_entity_poly.pdbx_strand_id
1 'polypeptide(L)'
;MLDIVENSTNGFNVIRGGMSYKHNDLRDMSLYKAYAKFERIPVFANEPVFDTMENLSDYSAVFNVALGRVLNMRPISKTYNLVSHQSAFDEQAKQIEDSNFDDRRVEVVDRLFEDGKKAHRTVYFTDLKHDINSRSIDDAVVPRIDIYNSIDMSWAFQIFSGAYRDLCRNSLVFGGQKAYHQKRKHTRGLDVPAMIGKSVLSLEMFDAQRDLMNNWARTILDAESFAHILRNTLCKKPEKKSADYIRPDARPVNEKLLEYLLEQFFEESKELGETVWAGYNALTHWSTHTIEARGKENQKQHDIRRKRQDEVRDVITSPDWLSLCEVA
;
A
#
# COMPACT_ATOMS: atom_id res chain seq x y z
N MET A 1 2.52 15.87 3.82
CA MET A 1 2.66 16.06 5.27
C MET A 1 1.55 15.27 5.94
N LEU A 2 1.85 14.20 6.67
CA LEU A 2 0.87 13.55 7.54
C LEU A 2 0.51 14.60 8.60
N ASP A 3 -0.78 14.98 8.71
CA ASP A 3 -1.24 15.85 9.77
C ASP A 3 -0.97 15.16 11.11
N ILE A 4 0.18 15.50 11.70
CA ILE A 4 0.52 15.09 13.07
C ILE A 4 -0.32 16.00 13.96
N VAL A 5 -1.38 15.46 14.54
CA VAL A 5 -2.06 16.10 15.66
C VAL A 5 -1.14 15.89 16.86
N GLU A 6 -0.52 16.96 17.32
CA GLU A 6 0.39 16.94 18.47
C GLU A 6 -0.33 16.38 19.70
N ASN A 7 0.15 15.22 20.15
CA ASN A 7 0.24 14.84 21.56
C ASN A 7 0.92 13.47 21.65
N SER A 8 2.24 13.49 21.85
CA SER A 8 3.02 12.27 22.09
C SER A 8 2.95 11.90 23.56
N THR A 9 2.16 10.89 23.88
CA THR A 9 2.39 10.10 25.08
C THR A 9 3.11 8.83 24.65
N ASN A 10 4.29 8.58 25.22
CA ASN A 10 5.12 7.38 24.97
C ASN A 10 5.71 7.22 23.56
N GLY A 11 6.06 8.30 22.84
CA GLY A 11 6.73 8.21 21.53
C GLY A 11 5.79 7.88 20.35
N PHE A 12 4.50 7.70 20.61
CA PHE A 12 3.50 7.48 19.54
C PHE A 12 2.88 8.80 19.10
N ASN A 13 2.75 8.97 17.78
CA ASN A 13 2.09 10.12 17.19
C ASN A 13 0.64 9.77 16.85
N VAL A 14 -0.30 10.63 17.22
CA VAL A 14 -1.67 10.53 16.76
C VAL A 14 -1.73 11.03 15.31
N ILE A 15 -2.26 10.20 14.43
CA ILE A 15 -2.52 10.53 13.02
C ILE A 15 -4.01 10.43 12.75
N ARG A 16 -4.46 11.01 11.65
CA ARG A 16 -5.88 10.96 11.29
C ARG A 16 -6.39 9.52 11.17
N GLY A 17 -7.26 9.13 12.07
CA GLY A 17 -7.88 7.81 12.14
C GLY A 17 -7.05 6.72 12.82
N GLY A 18 -5.94 7.08 13.52
CA GLY A 18 -5.12 6.09 14.19
C GLY A 18 -3.89 6.64 14.90
N MET A 19 -2.89 5.80 15.04
CA MET A 19 -1.59 6.09 15.65
C MET A 19 -0.45 5.73 14.70
N SER A 20 0.68 6.41 14.83
CA SER A 20 1.93 6.10 14.11
C SER A 20 3.10 6.13 15.07
N TYR A 21 4.07 5.24 14.85
CA TYR A 21 5.30 5.14 15.62
C TYR A 21 6.49 4.92 14.66
N LYS A 22 7.54 5.74 14.82
CA LYS A 22 8.76 5.66 14.03
C LYS A 22 9.92 5.22 14.93
N HIS A 23 10.67 4.21 14.51
CA HIS A 23 11.80 3.63 15.25
C HIS A 23 12.80 2.95 14.29
N ASN A 24 13.89 2.40 14.83
CA ASN A 24 14.96 1.75 14.06
C ASN A 24 15.19 0.29 14.47
N ASP A 25 14.25 -0.31 15.19
CA ASP A 25 14.33 -1.68 15.67
C ASP A 25 13.22 -2.54 15.07
N LEU A 26 13.57 -3.51 14.24
CA LEU A 26 12.63 -4.45 13.62
C LEU A 26 11.82 -5.25 14.65
N ARG A 27 12.38 -5.48 15.84
CA ARG A 27 11.75 -6.24 16.94
C ARG A 27 10.85 -5.39 17.84
N ASP A 28 10.87 -4.08 17.68
CA ASP A 28 9.95 -3.23 18.45
C ASP A 28 8.51 -3.41 17.96
N MET A 29 7.70 -4.05 18.81
CA MET A 29 6.27 -4.31 18.60
C MET A 29 5.40 -3.50 19.56
N SER A 30 5.94 -2.43 20.15
CA SER A 30 5.27 -1.66 21.21
C SER A 30 3.88 -1.17 20.81
N LEU A 31 3.71 -0.75 19.53
CA LEU A 31 2.41 -0.32 19.03
C LEU A 31 1.38 -1.48 18.93
N TYR A 32 1.85 -2.73 18.82
CA TYR A 32 1.00 -3.89 18.53
C TYR A 32 0.81 -4.83 19.70
N LYS A 33 1.43 -4.58 20.87
CA LYS A 33 1.32 -5.44 22.06
C LYS A 33 -0.11 -5.79 22.43
N ALA A 34 -1.01 -4.80 22.37
CA ALA A 34 -2.43 -5.00 22.64
C ALA A 34 -3.15 -5.87 21.57
N TYR A 35 -2.48 -6.20 20.47
CA TYR A 35 -3.04 -6.99 19.35
C TYR A 35 -2.23 -8.25 19.07
N ALA A 36 -1.49 -8.73 20.09
CA ALA A 36 -0.66 -9.93 19.97
C ALA A 36 -1.48 -11.22 20.04
N LYS A 37 -2.52 -11.23 20.88
CA LYS A 37 -3.31 -12.43 21.16
C LYS A 37 -4.81 -12.19 21.02
N PHE A 38 -5.44 -13.06 20.25
CA PHE A 38 -6.88 -13.09 20.04
C PHE A 38 -7.43 -14.46 20.34
N GLU A 39 -8.66 -14.50 20.84
CA GLU A 39 -9.44 -15.71 21.04
C GLU A 39 -10.73 -15.65 20.24
N ARG A 40 -11.16 -16.80 19.74
CA ARG A 40 -12.46 -16.96 19.10
C ARG A 40 -13.46 -17.33 20.16
N ILE A 41 -14.52 -16.55 20.28
CA ILE A 41 -15.62 -16.86 21.18
C ILE A 41 -16.89 -17.16 20.39
N PRO A 42 -17.78 -18.02 20.90
CA PRO A 42 -19.04 -18.35 20.25
C PRO A 42 -19.91 -17.12 20.00
N VAL A 43 -20.67 -17.18 18.91
CA VAL A 43 -21.72 -16.18 18.58
C VAL A 43 -23.05 -16.88 18.67
N PHE A 44 -24.01 -16.25 19.34
CA PHE A 44 -25.37 -16.74 19.48
C PHE A 44 -26.33 -15.79 18.76
N ALA A 45 -27.29 -16.35 18.02
CA ALA A 45 -28.43 -15.62 17.55
C ALA A 45 -29.58 -15.76 18.58
N ASN A 46 -30.26 -14.67 18.86
CA ASN A 46 -31.47 -14.70 19.66
C ASN A 46 -32.68 -14.99 18.74
N GLU A 47 -33.38 -16.08 18.99
CA GLU A 47 -34.63 -16.43 18.33
C GLU A 47 -35.81 -15.76 19.09
N PRO A 48 -36.31 -14.60 18.62
CA PRO A 48 -37.28 -13.81 19.38
C PRO A 48 -38.64 -14.50 19.56
N VAL A 49 -38.94 -15.51 18.73
CA VAL A 49 -40.21 -16.27 18.81
C VAL A 49 -40.21 -17.30 19.94
N PHE A 50 -39.03 -17.86 20.25
CA PHE A 50 -38.88 -18.94 21.22
C PHE A 50 -38.07 -18.54 22.46
N ASP A 51 -37.58 -17.32 22.52
CA ASP A 51 -36.65 -16.82 23.57
C ASP A 51 -35.44 -17.81 23.79
N THR A 52 -34.97 -18.39 22.70
CA THR A 52 -33.85 -19.32 22.69
C THR A 52 -32.63 -18.71 22.03
N MET A 53 -31.45 -19.08 22.49
CA MET A 53 -30.18 -18.70 21.88
C MET A 53 -29.61 -19.85 21.06
N GLU A 54 -29.51 -19.65 19.75
CA GLU A 54 -28.86 -20.60 18.85
C GLU A 54 -27.38 -20.26 18.66
N ASN A 55 -26.51 -21.28 18.85
CA ASN A 55 -25.07 -21.14 18.59
C ASN A 55 -24.80 -21.16 17.08
N LEU A 56 -24.32 -20.06 16.55
CA LEU A 56 -23.89 -19.94 15.16
C LEU A 56 -22.49 -20.57 14.97
N SER A 57 -22.44 -21.90 14.94
CA SER A 57 -21.20 -22.70 14.95
C SER A 57 -20.20 -22.37 13.82
N ASP A 58 -20.67 -21.75 12.72
CA ASP A 58 -19.83 -21.35 11.59
C ASP A 58 -19.16 -19.98 11.77
N TYR A 59 -19.52 -19.27 12.82
CA TYR A 59 -19.03 -17.93 13.10
C TYR A 59 -18.45 -17.82 14.51
N SER A 60 -17.54 -16.87 14.68
CA SER A 60 -16.96 -16.53 15.98
C SER A 60 -16.82 -15.02 16.09
N ALA A 61 -17.03 -14.48 17.27
CA ALA A 61 -16.55 -13.13 17.59
C ALA A 61 -15.06 -13.19 17.95
N VAL A 62 -14.37 -12.07 17.78
CA VAL A 62 -12.94 -11.95 18.09
C VAL A 62 -12.80 -11.23 19.42
N PHE A 63 -12.29 -11.96 20.42
CA PHE A 63 -11.95 -11.41 21.74
C PHE A 63 -10.47 -11.03 21.76
N ASN A 64 -10.17 -9.78 22.10
CA ASN A 64 -8.80 -9.32 22.30
C ASN A 64 -8.41 -9.51 23.76
N VAL A 65 -7.44 -10.39 24.00
CA VAL A 65 -7.04 -10.81 25.35
C VAL A 65 -6.43 -9.66 26.15
N ALA A 66 -5.58 -8.85 25.52
CA ALA A 66 -4.90 -7.73 26.19
C ALA A 66 -5.87 -6.58 26.52
N LEU A 67 -6.84 -6.32 25.67
CA LEU A 67 -7.87 -5.29 25.89
C LEU A 67 -9.04 -5.79 26.76
N GLY A 68 -9.13 -7.10 27.02
CA GLY A 68 -10.20 -7.71 27.81
C GLY A 68 -11.58 -7.54 27.23
N ARG A 69 -11.72 -7.39 25.90
CA ARG A 69 -13.01 -7.12 25.26
C ARG A 69 -13.16 -7.75 23.88
N VAL A 70 -14.41 -7.94 23.47
CA VAL A 70 -14.75 -8.28 22.09
C VAL A 70 -14.49 -7.08 21.18
N LEU A 71 -13.85 -7.31 20.04
CA LEU A 71 -13.65 -6.25 19.05
C LEU A 71 -14.97 -5.92 18.37
N ASN A 72 -15.24 -4.62 18.20
CA ASN A 72 -16.40 -4.12 17.48
C ASN A 72 -16.20 -4.33 15.95
N MET A 73 -16.52 -5.54 15.48
CA MET A 73 -16.44 -5.96 14.09
C MET A 73 -17.45 -7.06 13.79
N ARG A 74 -17.64 -7.37 12.52
CA ARG A 74 -18.48 -8.51 12.12
C ARG A 74 -17.89 -9.83 12.62
N PRO A 75 -18.72 -10.82 12.98
CA PRO A 75 -18.24 -12.16 13.27
C PRO A 75 -17.45 -12.74 12.10
N ILE A 76 -16.37 -13.44 12.41
CA ILE A 76 -15.52 -14.10 11.42
C ILE A 76 -15.97 -15.54 11.21
N SER A 77 -15.87 -16.04 9.97
CA SER A 77 -16.16 -17.45 9.68
C SER A 77 -15.09 -18.36 10.26
N LYS A 78 -15.42 -19.64 10.45
CA LYS A 78 -14.46 -20.66 10.89
C LYS A 78 -13.29 -20.86 9.92
N THR A 79 -13.43 -20.45 8.66
CA THR A 79 -12.37 -20.55 7.63
C THR A 79 -11.48 -19.32 7.56
N TYR A 80 -11.81 -18.24 8.28
CA TYR A 80 -11.00 -17.02 8.32
C TYR A 80 -9.69 -17.30 9.07
N ASN A 81 -8.54 -17.00 8.48
CA ASN A 81 -7.25 -17.09 9.15
C ASN A 81 -6.99 -15.77 9.88
N LEU A 82 -7.16 -15.79 11.20
CA LEU A 82 -6.93 -14.62 12.06
C LEU A 82 -5.42 -14.47 12.33
N VAL A 83 -4.79 -13.50 11.67
CA VAL A 83 -3.37 -13.18 11.83
C VAL A 83 -3.25 -11.95 12.70
N SER A 84 -2.56 -12.05 13.85
CA SER A 84 -2.27 -10.89 14.69
C SER A 84 -1.28 -9.94 13.98
N HIS A 85 -1.36 -8.64 14.28
CA HIS A 85 -0.41 -7.67 13.73
C HIS A 85 1.01 -7.99 14.21
N GLN A 86 1.15 -8.29 15.50
CA GLN A 86 2.45 -8.63 16.06
C GLN A 86 3.05 -9.85 15.36
N SER A 87 2.31 -10.97 15.22
CA SER A 87 2.87 -12.18 14.59
C SER A 87 3.29 -11.96 13.14
N ALA A 88 2.57 -11.13 12.38
CA ALA A 88 2.94 -10.80 11.02
C ALA A 88 4.24 -10.00 10.94
N PHE A 89 4.44 -9.06 11.87
CA PHE A 89 5.61 -8.19 11.88
C PHE A 89 6.82 -8.83 12.57
N ASP A 90 6.61 -9.70 13.56
CA ASP A 90 7.67 -10.59 14.10
C ASP A 90 8.22 -11.51 13.00
N GLU A 91 7.35 -12.06 12.16
CA GLU A 91 7.80 -12.86 11.02
C GLU A 91 8.58 -12.02 10.00
N GLN A 92 8.18 -10.76 9.75
CA GLN A 92 8.95 -9.86 8.89
C GLN A 92 10.35 -9.60 9.46
N ALA A 93 10.45 -9.28 10.74
CA ALA A 93 11.74 -9.07 11.41
C ALA A 93 12.63 -10.30 11.27
N LYS A 94 12.09 -11.49 11.56
CA LYS A 94 12.81 -12.76 11.41
C LYS A 94 13.30 -12.99 9.99
N GLN A 95 12.45 -12.82 8.96
CA GLN A 95 12.84 -13.06 7.57
C GLN A 95 13.92 -12.07 7.09
N ILE A 96 13.92 -10.83 7.58
CA ILE A 96 14.98 -9.86 7.28
C ILE A 96 16.28 -10.28 7.98
N GLU A 97 16.23 -10.64 9.25
CA GLU A 97 17.39 -11.12 10.03
C GLU A 97 17.99 -12.41 9.48
N ASP A 98 17.16 -13.32 8.97
CA ASP A 98 17.59 -14.58 8.34
C ASP A 98 18.10 -14.38 6.88
N SER A 99 18.11 -13.15 6.36
CA SER A 99 18.49 -12.82 4.98
C SER A 99 19.86 -12.12 4.90
N ASN A 100 20.29 -11.80 3.67
CA ASN A 100 21.48 -10.97 3.42
C ASN A 100 21.30 -9.49 3.79
N PHE A 101 20.17 -9.13 4.45
CA PHE A 101 19.84 -7.78 4.86
C PHE A 101 19.82 -7.60 6.38
N ASP A 102 20.34 -8.56 7.14
CA ASP A 102 20.36 -8.58 8.62
C ASP A 102 21.17 -7.44 9.23
N ASP A 103 22.27 -7.05 8.58
CA ASP A 103 23.17 -5.98 9.01
C ASP A 103 22.76 -4.58 8.52
N ARG A 104 21.67 -4.48 7.75
CA ARG A 104 21.23 -3.22 7.14
C ARG A 104 20.59 -2.27 8.14
N ARG A 105 20.93 -0.99 7.98
CA ARG A 105 20.25 0.05 8.77
C ARG A 105 18.83 0.26 8.26
N VAL A 106 17.88 0.13 9.17
CA VAL A 106 16.46 0.29 8.85
C VAL A 106 15.85 1.46 9.61
N GLU A 107 14.86 2.06 8.99
CA GLU A 107 13.89 2.91 9.64
C GLU A 107 12.52 2.24 9.50
N VAL A 108 11.84 2.05 10.62
CA VAL A 108 10.53 1.41 10.67
C VAL A 108 9.46 2.43 10.98
N VAL A 109 8.37 2.42 10.23
CA VAL A 109 7.19 3.25 10.50
C VAL A 109 5.98 2.36 10.66
N ASP A 110 5.54 2.22 11.88
CA ASP A 110 4.34 1.48 12.24
C ASP A 110 3.12 2.40 12.28
N ARG A 111 1.99 1.90 11.81
CA ARG A 111 0.71 2.61 11.83
C ARG A 111 -0.40 1.66 12.23
N LEU A 112 -1.27 2.13 13.11
CA LEU A 112 -2.42 1.42 13.62
C LEU A 112 -3.67 2.26 13.41
N PHE A 113 -4.71 1.69 12.81
CA PHE A 113 -5.93 2.40 12.46
C PHE A 113 -7.17 1.71 13.04
N GLU A 114 -8.26 2.47 13.18
CA GLU A 114 -9.59 1.97 13.54
C GLU A 114 -9.59 1.13 14.82
N ASP A 115 -9.06 1.68 15.90
CA ASP A 115 -8.95 1.01 17.19
C ASP A 115 -8.22 -0.34 17.09
N GLY A 116 -7.16 -0.36 16.26
CA GLY A 116 -6.31 -1.53 16.09
C GLY A 116 -6.85 -2.62 15.18
N LYS A 117 -7.92 -2.38 14.44
CA LYS A 117 -8.43 -3.36 13.48
C LYS A 117 -7.57 -3.49 12.23
N LYS A 118 -6.78 -2.46 11.91
CA LYS A 118 -5.92 -2.39 10.73
C LYS A 118 -4.53 -1.93 11.11
N ALA A 119 -3.51 -2.53 10.53
CA ALA A 119 -2.12 -2.17 10.73
C ALA A 119 -1.36 -2.09 9.42
N HIS A 120 -0.40 -1.16 9.37
CA HIS A 120 0.51 -0.98 8.27
C HIS A 120 1.90 -0.75 8.83
N ARG A 121 2.86 -1.62 8.50
CA ARG A 121 4.28 -1.45 8.78
C ARG A 121 5.02 -1.15 7.49
N THR A 122 5.87 -0.14 7.50
CA THR A 122 6.84 0.17 6.45
C THR A 122 8.24 0.01 7.02
N VAL A 123 9.09 -0.77 6.37
CA VAL A 123 10.52 -0.87 6.67
C VAL A 123 11.30 -0.24 5.53
N TYR A 124 12.07 0.79 5.79
CA TYR A 124 12.98 1.47 4.87
C TYR A 124 14.41 0.98 5.12
N PHE A 125 15.12 0.62 4.05
CA PHE A 125 16.53 0.21 4.10
C PHE A 125 17.41 1.40 3.77
N THR A 126 17.76 2.20 4.78
CA THR A 126 18.31 3.55 4.62
C THR A 126 19.74 3.59 4.10
N ASP A 127 20.49 2.51 4.26
CA ASP A 127 21.85 2.35 3.72
C ASP A 127 21.88 1.78 2.29
N LEU A 128 20.73 1.33 1.77
CA LEU A 128 20.56 0.95 0.36
C LEU A 128 20.05 2.11 -0.50
N LYS A 129 20.31 3.34 -0.08
CA LYS A 129 19.94 4.55 -0.83
C LYS A 129 20.71 4.62 -2.15
N HIS A 130 20.01 4.93 -3.24
CA HIS A 130 20.58 5.15 -4.57
C HIS A 130 20.09 6.47 -5.16
N ASP A 131 21.01 7.17 -5.81
CA ASP A 131 20.68 8.35 -6.60
C ASP A 131 20.29 7.94 -8.02
N ILE A 132 19.15 8.43 -8.50
CA ILE A 132 18.70 8.26 -9.88
C ILE A 132 19.29 9.40 -10.69
N ASN A 133 20.06 9.09 -11.74
CA ASN A 133 20.66 10.08 -12.65
C ASN A 133 19.55 10.85 -13.39
N SER A 134 19.07 11.91 -12.77
CA SER A 134 18.23 12.90 -13.44
C SER A 134 19.10 14.04 -14.02
N ARG A 135 18.54 14.78 -14.98
CA ARG A 135 19.28 15.85 -15.67
C ARG A 135 19.64 17.04 -14.77
N SER A 136 18.97 17.22 -13.65
CA SER A 136 19.05 18.44 -12.85
C SER A 136 19.31 18.26 -11.36
N ILE A 137 18.98 17.13 -10.77
CA ILE A 137 19.14 16.86 -9.33
C ILE A 137 19.49 15.40 -9.05
N ASP A 138 20.22 15.18 -7.96
CA ASP A 138 20.44 13.86 -7.39
C ASP A 138 19.14 13.41 -6.70
N ASP A 139 18.50 12.43 -7.29
CA ASP A 139 17.19 11.94 -6.91
C ASP A 139 17.34 10.64 -6.10
N ALA A 140 17.39 10.79 -4.79
CA ALA A 140 17.65 9.66 -3.92
C ALA A 140 16.40 8.79 -3.71
N VAL A 141 16.56 7.49 -3.93
CA VAL A 141 15.55 6.46 -3.77
C VAL A 141 15.99 5.46 -2.72
N VAL A 142 15.13 5.19 -1.75
CA VAL A 142 15.37 4.26 -0.64
C VAL A 142 14.43 3.06 -0.78
N PRO A 143 14.94 1.81 -0.84
CA PRO A 143 14.11 0.60 -0.87
C PRO A 143 13.26 0.45 0.37
N ARG A 144 12.06 -0.12 0.21
CA ARG A 144 11.16 -0.37 1.32
C ARG A 144 10.29 -1.60 1.13
N ILE A 145 9.82 -2.14 2.24
CA ILE A 145 8.78 -3.17 2.28
C ILE A 145 7.61 -2.65 3.12
N ASP A 146 6.42 -2.66 2.54
CA ASP A 146 5.17 -2.35 3.23
C ASP A 146 4.36 -3.62 3.49
N ILE A 147 3.86 -3.80 4.70
CA ILE A 147 2.91 -4.86 5.04
C ILE A 147 1.61 -4.24 5.57
N TYR A 148 0.50 -4.66 4.97
CA TYR A 148 -0.85 -4.31 5.40
C TYR A 148 -1.54 -5.56 5.96
N ASN A 149 -2.07 -5.44 7.16
CA ASN A 149 -2.83 -6.49 7.82
C ASN A 149 -4.12 -5.94 8.43
N SER A 150 -5.19 -6.72 8.42
CA SER A 150 -6.39 -6.39 9.17
C SER A 150 -6.96 -7.60 9.90
N ILE A 151 -7.61 -7.32 11.04
CA ILE A 151 -8.29 -8.31 11.86
C ILE A 151 -9.76 -8.41 11.45
N ASP A 152 -10.33 -7.31 10.94
CA ASP A 152 -11.76 -7.09 10.70
C ASP A 152 -12.23 -7.48 9.29
N MET A 153 -11.45 -8.25 8.55
CA MET A 153 -11.74 -8.70 7.18
C MET A 153 -11.80 -7.58 6.12
N SER A 154 -11.51 -6.33 6.49
CA SER A 154 -11.61 -5.19 5.57
C SER A 154 -10.47 -5.13 4.56
N TRP A 155 -9.28 -5.63 4.95
CA TRP A 155 -8.12 -5.77 4.08
C TRP A 155 -7.75 -7.24 3.87
N ALA A 156 -7.30 -7.57 2.67
CA ALA A 156 -6.48 -8.75 2.48
C ALA A 156 -5.12 -8.54 3.14
N PHE A 157 -4.42 -9.61 3.52
CA PHE A 157 -3.00 -9.53 3.83
C PHE A 157 -2.26 -9.14 2.56
N GLN A 158 -1.44 -8.09 2.63
CA GLN A 158 -0.84 -7.51 1.45
C GLN A 158 0.57 -7.01 1.75
N ILE A 159 1.48 -7.31 0.84
CA ILE A 159 2.87 -6.89 0.91
C ILE A 159 3.23 -6.17 -0.38
N PHE A 160 3.91 -5.02 -0.24
CA PHE A 160 4.53 -4.30 -1.32
C PHE A 160 6.03 -4.20 -1.05
N SER A 161 6.84 -4.54 -2.03
CA SER A 161 8.22 -4.11 -2.11
C SER A 161 8.28 -2.96 -3.10
N GLY A 162 8.89 -1.87 -2.71
CA GLY A 162 8.95 -0.67 -3.50
C GLY A 162 10.09 0.22 -3.05
N ALA A 163 9.99 1.50 -3.32
CA ALA A 163 10.94 2.47 -2.85
C ALA A 163 10.24 3.75 -2.36
N TYR A 164 11.05 4.65 -1.83
CA TYR A 164 10.64 5.95 -1.36
C TYR A 164 11.61 6.97 -1.94
N ARG A 165 11.11 7.97 -2.62
CA ARG A 165 11.90 9.07 -3.15
C ARG A 165 12.08 10.12 -2.05
N ASP A 166 13.32 10.39 -1.67
CA ASP A 166 13.64 11.21 -0.49
C ASP A 166 13.19 12.67 -0.66
N LEU A 167 13.41 13.23 -1.86
CA LEU A 167 13.15 14.65 -2.15
C LEU A 167 11.67 15.05 -1.99
N CYS A 168 10.74 14.32 -2.62
CA CYS A 168 9.31 14.67 -2.64
C CYS A 168 8.46 13.76 -1.76
N ARG A 169 9.08 12.80 -1.05
CA ARG A 169 8.41 11.79 -0.21
C ARG A 169 7.35 10.96 -0.94
N ASN A 170 7.53 10.78 -2.24
CA ASN A 170 6.66 9.90 -3.03
C ASN A 170 6.90 8.44 -2.68
N SER A 171 5.81 7.72 -2.51
CA SER A 171 5.85 6.26 -2.34
C SER A 171 5.90 5.58 -3.70
N LEU A 172 7.09 5.14 -4.11
CA LEU A 172 7.30 4.44 -5.36
C LEU A 172 6.84 2.98 -5.25
N VAL A 173 6.18 2.46 -6.28
CA VAL A 173 5.76 1.06 -6.38
C VAL A 173 6.45 0.42 -7.58
N PHE A 174 6.91 -0.82 -7.43
CA PHE A 174 7.52 -1.55 -8.53
C PHE A 174 6.46 -2.32 -9.32
N GLY A 175 6.63 -2.34 -10.63
CA GLY A 175 5.77 -3.08 -11.54
C GLY A 175 6.36 -4.41 -11.98
N GLY A 176 5.58 -5.21 -12.67
CA GLY A 176 6.02 -6.33 -13.49
C GLY A 176 6.23 -7.67 -12.79
N GLN A 177 6.62 -7.73 -11.52
CA GLN A 177 6.87 -9.01 -10.84
C GLN A 177 5.90 -9.27 -9.69
N LYS A 178 5.38 -10.52 -9.60
CA LYS A 178 4.49 -10.94 -8.50
C LYS A 178 5.17 -10.89 -7.13
N ALA A 179 6.50 -10.87 -7.06
CA ALA A 179 7.25 -10.73 -5.82
C ALA A 179 7.08 -9.34 -5.19
N TYR A 180 6.97 -8.28 -6.01
CA TYR A 180 6.85 -6.91 -5.52
C TYR A 180 5.46 -6.56 -4.97
N HIS A 181 4.44 -7.28 -5.37
CA HIS A 181 3.10 -7.12 -4.82
C HIS A 181 2.41 -8.45 -4.63
N GLN A 182 2.17 -8.77 -3.39
CA GLN A 182 1.47 -9.98 -3.00
C GLN A 182 0.22 -9.61 -2.20
N LYS A 183 -0.91 -10.23 -2.55
CA LYS A 183 -2.19 -10.00 -1.91
C LYS A 183 -2.95 -11.31 -1.76
N ARG A 184 -3.35 -11.65 -0.55
CA ARG A 184 -4.11 -12.87 -0.23
C ARG A 184 -5.19 -12.55 0.80
N LYS A 185 -6.36 -13.14 0.59
CA LYS A 185 -7.44 -13.09 1.59
C LYS A 185 -7.02 -13.89 2.83
N HIS A 186 -7.54 -13.51 3.99
CA HIS A 186 -7.36 -14.22 5.25
C HIS A 186 -8.17 -15.54 5.25
N THR A 187 -7.73 -16.52 4.47
CA THR A 187 -8.30 -17.85 4.38
C THR A 187 -7.27 -18.89 4.81
N ARG A 188 -7.66 -20.17 4.90
CA ARG A 188 -6.76 -21.28 5.29
C ARG A 188 -5.50 -21.36 4.40
N GLY A 189 -5.56 -20.89 3.16
CA GLY A 189 -4.41 -20.87 2.23
C GLY A 189 -3.50 -19.63 2.36
N LEU A 190 -3.68 -18.79 3.38
CA LEU A 190 -2.79 -17.66 3.63
C LEU A 190 -1.51 -18.17 4.31
N ASP A 191 -0.40 -18.12 3.59
CA ASP A 191 0.94 -18.44 4.06
C ASP A 191 1.73 -17.13 4.22
N VAL A 192 1.70 -16.58 5.44
CA VAL A 192 2.35 -15.30 5.78
C VAL A 192 3.88 -15.41 5.65
N PRO A 193 4.55 -16.45 6.19
CA PRO A 193 5.99 -16.59 6.04
C PRO A 193 6.45 -16.63 4.58
N ALA A 194 5.79 -17.44 3.74
CA ALA A 194 6.16 -17.52 2.32
C ALA A 194 5.96 -16.20 1.58
N MET A 195 4.93 -15.43 1.91
CA MET A 195 4.71 -14.10 1.32
C MET A 195 5.80 -13.11 1.74
N ILE A 196 6.14 -13.07 3.02
CA ILE A 196 7.17 -12.19 3.55
C ILE A 196 8.54 -12.55 2.98
N GLY A 197 8.93 -13.81 2.99
CA GLY A 197 10.21 -14.27 2.45
C GLY A 197 10.41 -13.88 0.98
N LYS A 198 9.37 -14.01 0.14
CA LYS A 198 9.42 -13.55 -1.26
C LYS A 198 9.62 -12.04 -1.37
N SER A 199 9.05 -11.25 -0.46
CA SER A 199 9.22 -9.79 -0.47
C SER A 199 10.61 -9.38 -0.01
N VAL A 200 11.19 -10.07 0.95
CA VAL A 200 12.58 -9.85 1.37
C VAL A 200 13.54 -10.19 0.22
N LEU A 201 13.37 -11.36 -0.42
CA LEU A 201 14.15 -11.74 -1.60
C LEU A 201 14.03 -10.73 -2.75
N SER A 202 12.89 -10.03 -2.87
CA SER A 202 12.73 -9.01 -3.92
C SER A 202 13.64 -7.79 -3.74
N LEU A 203 14.20 -7.57 -2.55
CA LEU A 203 15.21 -6.52 -2.33
C LEU A 203 16.50 -6.81 -3.11
N GLU A 204 16.88 -8.07 -3.32
CA GLU A 204 18.02 -8.46 -4.14
C GLU A 204 17.88 -7.99 -5.61
N MET A 205 16.66 -7.75 -6.04
CA MET A 205 16.36 -7.24 -7.38
C MET A 205 16.33 -5.70 -7.45
N PHE A 206 16.66 -5.02 -6.34
CA PHE A 206 16.57 -3.56 -6.28
C PHE A 206 17.52 -2.88 -7.29
N ASP A 207 18.69 -3.45 -7.54
CA ASP A 207 19.64 -2.94 -8.55
C ASP A 207 19.01 -2.92 -9.95
N ALA A 208 18.28 -3.97 -10.34
CA ALA A 208 17.56 -3.99 -11.61
C ALA A 208 16.45 -2.91 -11.67
N GLN A 209 15.79 -2.64 -10.54
CA GLN A 209 14.79 -1.56 -10.46
C GLN A 209 15.45 -0.18 -10.53
N ARG A 210 16.62 0.01 -9.94
CA ARG A 210 17.42 1.22 -10.08
C ARG A 210 17.77 1.46 -11.55
N ASP A 211 18.22 0.43 -12.25
CA ASP A 211 18.59 0.53 -13.66
C ASP A 211 17.37 0.88 -14.53
N LEU A 212 16.20 0.32 -14.22
CA LEU A 212 14.94 0.69 -14.86
C LEU A 212 14.58 2.17 -14.60
N MET A 213 14.68 2.65 -13.36
CA MET A 213 14.42 4.06 -13.01
C MET A 213 15.42 4.99 -13.71
N ASN A 214 16.69 4.62 -13.78
CA ASN A 214 17.70 5.34 -14.55
C ASN A 214 17.37 5.41 -16.05
N ASN A 215 16.84 4.31 -16.62
CA ASN A 215 16.37 4.30 -18.00
C ASN A 215 15.17 5.25 -18.16
N TRP A 216 14.18 5.22 -17.27
CA TRP A 216 13.05 6.14 -17.27
C TRP A 216 13.48 7.61 -17.19
N ALA A 217 14.54 7.92 -16.43
CA ALA A 217 15.07 9.27 -16.33
C ALA A 217 15.75 9.77 -17.64
N ARG A 218 16.12 8.86 -18.54
CA ARG A 218 16.73 9.18 -19.85
C ARG A 218 15.72 9.13 -21.00
N THR A 219 14.64 8.37 -20.84
CA THR A 219 13.60 8.19 -21.87
C THR A 219 12.68 9.40 -21.91
N ILE A 220 12.56 10.02 -23.08
CA ILE A 220 11.69 11.18 -23.30
C ILE A 220 10.22 10.73 -23.25
N LEU A 221 9.38 11.52 -22.61
CA LEU A 221 7.93 11.36 -22.57
C LEU A 221 7.32 12.76 -22.72
N ASP A 222 6.65 13.01 -23.84
CA ASP A 222 5.90 14.25 -24.02
C ASP A 222 4.51 14.16 -23.36
N ALA A 223 3.88 15.33 -23.17
CA ALA A 223 2.60 15.45 -22.51
C ALA A 223 1.45 14.75 -23.28
N GLU A 224 1.51 14.67 -24.61
CA GLU A 224 0.49 14.04 -25.44
C GLU A 224 0.54 12.51 -25.27
N SER A 225 1.72 11.93 -25.36
CA SER A 225 1.98 10.51 -25.11
C SER A 225 1.58 10.11 -23.69
N PHE A 226 1.92 10.94 -22.68
CA PHE A 226 1.49 10.69 -21.30
C PHE A 226 -0.04 10.76 -21.17
N ALA A 227 -0.69 11.76 -21.75
CA ALA A 227 -2.15 11.87 -21.75
C ALA A 227 -2.82 10.66 -22.44
N HIS A 228 -2.24 10.15 -23.53
CA HIS A 228 -2.74 8.95 -24.19
C HIS A 228 -2.73 7.73 -23.28
N ILE A 229 -1.60 7.48 -22.60
CA ILE A 229 -1.48 6.38 -21.63
C ILE A 229 -2.51 6.53 -20.52
N LEU A 230 -2.66 7.73 -19.94
CA LEU A 230 -3.61 7.99 -18.87
C LEU A 230 -5.07 7.77 -19.28
N ARG A 231 -5.46 8.15 -20.50
CA ARG A 231 -6.81 7.92 -21.03
C ARG A 231 -7.12 6.43 -21.21
N ASN A 232 -6.12 5.65 -21.57
CA ASN A 232 -6.28 4.21 -21.78
C ASN A 232 -6.23 3.39 -20.48
N THR A 233 -5.71 3.98 -19.39
CA THR A 233 -5.49 3.30 -18.11
C THR A 233 -6.28 3.96 -16.97
N LEU A 234 -5.63 4.82 -16.21
CA LEU A 234 -6.11 5.37 -14.94
C LEU A 234 -7.33 6.29 -15.08
N CYS A 235 -7.39 7.08 -16.15
CA CYS A 235 -8.47 8.04 -16.38
C CYS A 235 -9.70 7.45 -17.08
N LYS A 236 -9.66 6.18 -17.47
CA LYS A 236 -10.76 5.47 -18.11
C LYS A 236 -11.92 5.28 -17.14
N LYS A 237 -13.09 5.80 -17.46
CA LYS A 237 -14.30 5.55 -16.68
C LYS A 237 -14.87 4.16 -16.99
N PRO A 238 -15.43 3.46 -15.99
CA PRO A 238 -16.15 2.22 -16.23
C PRO A 238 -17.36 2.48 -17.15
N GLU A 239 -17.58 1.58 -18.10
CA GLU A 239 -18.77 1.61 -18.95
C GLU A 239 -20.01 1.50 -18.08
N LYS A 240 -20.90 2.49 -18.18
CA LYS A 240 -22.24 2.33 -17.61
C LYS A 240 -22.96 1.26 -18.43
N LYS A 241 -23.43 0.21 -17.78
CA LYS A 241 -24.34 -0.79 -18.37
C LYS A 241 -25.71 -0.16 -18.64
N SER A 242 -25.81 0.81 -19.54
CA SER A 242 -27.06 1.32 -20.05
C SER A 242 -27.21 0.90 -21.50
N ALA A 243 -28.40 0.47 -21.87
CA ALA A 243 -28.73 -0.17 -23.13
C ALA A 243 -28.64 0.73 -24.38
N ASP A 244 -28.08 1.91 -24.28
CA ASP A 244 -27.93 2.82 -25.42
C ASP A 244 -26.54 2.66 -26.00
N TYR A 245 -26.52 2.29 -27.29
CA TYR A 245 -25.37 2.07 -28.15
C TYR A 245 -24.39 3.25 -28.11
N ILE A 246 -23.34 3.11 -27.32
CA ILE A 246 -22.20 4.03 -27.31
C ILE A 246 -21.16 3.49 -28.29
N ARG A 247 -20.69 4.35 -29.20
CA ARG A 247 -19.63 4.02 -30.15
C ARG A 247 -18.41 3.46 -29.42
N PRO A 248 -17.76 2.38 -29.89
CA PRO A 248 -16.65 1.72 -29.22
C PRO A 248 -15.42 2.62 -28.91
N ASP A 249 -15.30 3.69 -29.65
CA ASP A 249 -14.17 4.64 -29.66
C ASP A 249 -14.30 5.82 -28.66
N ALA A 250 -15.47 6.01 -28.05
CA ALA A 250 -15.72 7.11 -27.11
C ALA A 250 -15.88 6.61 -25.66
N ARG A 251 -14.84 6.03 -25.07
CA ARG A 251 -14.87 5.69 -23.66
C ARG A 251 -14.82 6.96 -22.82
N PRO A 252 -15.75 7.16 -21.87
CA PRO A 252 -15.76 8.37 -21.07
C PRO A 252 -14.49 8.45 -20.22
N VAL A 253 -13.81 9.59 -20.28
CA VAL A 253 -12.56 9.88 -19.56
C VAL A 253 -12.87 10.70 -18.29
N ASN A 254 -12.08 10.53 -17.25
CA ASN A 254 -12.11 11.39 -16.09
C ASN A 254 -11.20 12.60 -16.35
N GLU A 255 -11.74 13.61 -17.03
CA GLU A 255 -10.97 14.79 -17.46
C GLU A 255 -10.32 15.54 -16.28
N LYS A 256 -11.00 15.63 -15.14
CA LYS A 256 -10.42 16.29 -13.95
C LYS A 256 -9.19 15.59 -13.39
N LEU A 257 -9.17 14.25 -13.45
CA LEU A 257 -8.00 13.49 -13.02
C LEU A 257 -6.89 13.59 -14.08
N LEU A 258 -7.26 13.55 -15.34
CA LEU A 258 -6.30 13.72 -16.44
C LEU A 258 -5.60 15.09 -16.35
N GLU A 259 -6.37 16.17 -16.22
CA GLU A 259 -5.85 17.54 -16.07
C GLU A 259 -4.91 17.64 -14.86
N TYR A 260 -5.34 17.15 -13.70
CA TYR A 260 -4.49 17.14 -12.50
C TYR A 260 -3.17 16.38 -12.72
N LEU A 261 -3.21 15.19 -13.36
CA LEU A 261 -1.98 14.41 -13.59
C LEU A 261 -1.05 15.06 -14.61
N LEU A 262 -1.59 15.76 -15.60
CA LEU A 262 -0.81 16.53 -16.56
C LEU A 262 -0.17 17.76 -15.88
N GLU A 263 -0.89 18.47 -15.01
CA GLU A 263 -0.32 19.55 -14.20
C GLU A 263 0.84 19.03 -13.33
N GLN A 264 0.67 17.90 -12.66
CA GLN A 264 1.74 17.28 -11.88
C GLN A 264 2.93 16.86 -12.75
N PHE A 265 2.67 16.33 -13.95
CA PHE A 265 3.73 15.98 -14.89
C PHE A 265 4.55 17.22 -15.28
N PHE A 266 3.92 18.35 -15.57
CA PHE A 266 4.61 19.59 -15.88
C PHE A 266 5.42 20.12 -14.68
N GLU A 267 4.90 20.00 -13.45
CA GLU A 267 5.65 20.38 -12.25
C GLU A 267 6.90 19.52 -12.06
N GLU A 268 6.78 18.20 -12.12
CA GLU A 268 7.93 17.29 -12.03
C GLU A 268 8.92 17.49 -13.20
N SER A 269 8.43 17.81 -14.40
CA SER A 269 9.26 18.01 -15.58
C SER A 269 10.14 19.25 -15.50
N LYS A 270 9.83 20.23 -14.66
CA LYS A 270 10.70 21.42 -14.46
C LYS A 270 12.09 21.02 -13.96
N GLU A 271 12.16 20.00 -13.13
CA GLU A 271 13.40 19.51 -12.53
C GLU A 271 13.93 18.26 -13.24
N LEU A 272 13.05 17.35 -13.64
CA LEU A 272 13.40 16.04 -14.20
C LEU A 272 13.45 16.00 -15.73
N GLY A 273 13.03 17.09 -16.41
CA GLY A 273 12.77 17.11 -17.84
C GLY A 273 11.51 16.33 -18.20
N GLU A 274 11.05 16.45 -19.45
CA GLU A 274 9.93 15.66 -19.99
C GLU A 274 10.36 14.21 -20.21
N THR A 275 10.31 13.42 -19.15
CA THR A 275 10.80 12.04 -19.09
C THR A 275 9.78 11.09 -18.54
N VAL A 276 9.96 9.79 -18.81
CA VAL A 276 9.14 8.71 -18.20
C VAL A 276 9.24 8.77 -16.67
N TRP A 277 10.41 9.17 -16.14
CA TRP A 277 10.62 9.35 -14.70
C TRP A 277 9.75 10.49 -14.14
N ALA A 278 9.62 11.64 -14.83
CA ALA A 278 8.71 12.71 -14.44
C ALA A 278 7.25 12.24 -14.46
N GLY A 279 6.83 11.53 -15.51
CA GLY A 279 5.48 10.92 -15.58
C GLY A 279 5.20 9.95 -14.44
N TYR A 280 6.17 9.11 -14.11
CA TYR A 280 6.06 8.20 -12.98
C TYR A 280 5.96 8.95 -11.63
N ASN A 281 6.75 10.02 -11.45
CA ASN A 281 6.68 10.85 -10.24
C ASN A 281 5.34 11.57 -10.11
N ALA A 282 4.74 12.04 -11.19
CA ALA A 282 3.39 12.59 -11.20
C ALA A 282 2.34 11.58 -10.69
N LEU A 283 2.42 10.32 -11.17
CA LEU A 283 1.54 9.24 -10.70
C LEU A 283 1.73 8.95 -9.21
N THR A 284 2.98 8.85 -8.77
CA THR A 284 3.29 8.52 -7.37
C THR A 284 2.99 9.68 -6.41
N HIS A 285 3.14 10.93 -6.87
CA HIS A 285 2.67 12.12 -6.16
C HIS A 285 1.15 12.04 -5.92
N TRP A 286 0.37 11.79 -6.97
CA TRP A 286 -1.08 11.60 -6.85
C TRP A 286 -1.45 10.49 -5.87
N SER A 287 -0.77 9.35 -5.89
CA SER A 287 -1.08 8.24 -5.00
C SER A 287 -0.71 8.51 -3.55
N THR A 288 0.30 9.34 -3.30
CA THR A 288 0.86 9.59 -1.97
C THR A 288 0.29 10.82 -1.29
N HIS A 289 0.20 11.95 -2.01
CA HIS A 289 -0.05 13.28 -1.43
C HIS A 289 -1.46 13.80 -1.61
N THR A 290 -2.22 13.32 -2.60
CA THR A 290 -3.56 13.84 -2.83
C THR A 290 -4.51 13.41 -1.71
N ILE A 291 -4.90 14.34 -0.90
CA ILE A 291 -5.73 14.15 0.30
C ILE A 291 -7.21 13.92 -0.08
N GLU A 292 -7.62 14.41 -1.25
CA GLU A 292 -9.03 14.48 -1.61
C GLU A 292 -9.55 13.19 -2.25
N ALA A 293 -10.15 12.34 -1.43
CA ALA A 293 -11.26 11.52 -1.91
C ALA A 293 -12.55 12.31 -1.67
N ARG A 294 -12.89 13.18 -2.61
CA ARG A 294 -14.24 13.77 -2.63
C ARG A 294 -15.24 12.66 -2.88
N GLY A 295 -16.17 12.46 -1.98
CA GLY A 295 -17.42 11.84 -2.32
C GLY A 295 -18.02 10.82 -1.37
N LYS A 296 -17.33 10.33 -0.35
CA LYS A 296 -17.94 9.49 0.69
C LYS A 296 -17.27 9.77 2.02
N GLU A 297 -18.03 10.31 2.95
CA GLU A 297 -17.63 10.61 4.34
C GLU A 297 -16.98 9.42 5.08
N ASN A 298 -17.10 8.21 4.56
CA ASN A 298 -16.64 6.97 5.17
C ASN A 298 -15.36 6.38 4.54
N GLN A 299 -14.78 7.03 3.54
CA GLN A 299 -13.57 6.48 2.90
C GLN A 299 -12.31 7.03 3.56
N LYS A 300 -11.57 6.14 4.24
CA LYS A 300 -10.40 6.53 5.03
C LYS A 300 -9.18 6.73 4.12
N GLN A 301 -8.35 7.71 4.43
CA GLN A 301 -7.21 8.11 3.59
C GLN A 301 -6.23 6.96 3.30
N HIS A 302 -5.97 6.09 4.29
CA HIS A 302 -5.07 4.95 4.10
C HIS A 302 -5.63 3.92 3.12
N ASP A 303 -6.96 3.72 3.06
CA ASP A 303 -7.60 2.84 2.05
C ASP A 303 -7.44 3.42 0.65
N ILE A 304 -7.55 4.74 0.54
CA ILE A 304 -7.42 5.45 -0.73
C ILE A 304 -5.99 5.37 -1.26
N ARG A 305 -4.99 5.66 -0.41
CA ARG A 305 -3.58 5.56 -0.80
C ARG A 305 -3.23 4.16 -1.26
N ARG A 306 -3.64 3.15 -0.51
CA ARG A 306 -3.41 1.76 -0.88
C ARG A 306 -4.03 1.42 -2.25
N LYS A 307 -5.27 1.85 -2.49
CA LYS A 307 -5.94 1.64 -3.77
C LYS A 307 -5.22 2.38 -4.91
N ARG A 308 -4.80 3.63 -4.70
CA ARG A 308 -4.08 4.40 -5.70
C ARG A 308 -2.71 3.82 -6.04
N GLN A 309 -2.01 3.25 -5.07
CA GLN A 309 -0.76 2.51 -5.34
C GLN A 309 -1.00 1.29 -6.23
N ASP A 310 -2.11 0.57 -6.04
CA ASP A 310 -2.54 -0.51 -6.95
C ASP A 310 -2.79 0.05 -8.37
N GLU A 311 -3.49 1.18 -8.49
CA GLU A 311 -3.80 1.84 -9.76
C GLU A 311 -2.54 2.36 -10.48
N VAL A 312 -1.57 2.93 -9.76
CA VAL A 312 -0.27 3.33 -10.34
C VAL A 312 0.47 2.12 -10.90
N ARG A 313 0.50 1.02 -10.15
CA ARG A 313 1.13 -0.21 -10.65
C ARG A 313 0.46 -0.70 -11.93
N ASP A 314 -0.86 -0.63 -12.02
CA ASP A 314 -1.58 -1.05 -13.23
C ASP A 314 -1.21 -0.17 -14.44
N VAL A 315 -0.94 1.13 -14.25
CA VAL A 315 -0.42 2.01 -15.31
C VAL A 315 0.97 1.59 -15.76
N ILE A 316 1.93 1.46 -14.83
CA ILE A 316 3.33 1.19 -15.20
C ILE A 316 3.58 -0.25 -15.69
N THR A 317 2.60 -1.13 -15.58
CA THR A 317 2.61 -2.47 -16.16
C THR A 317 1.74 -2.59 -17.40
N SER A 318 1.13 -1.49 -17.85
CA SER A 318 0.34 -1.49 -19.08
C SER A 318 1.24 -1.61 -20.31
N PRO A 319 0.74 -2.21 -21.42
CA PRO A 319 1.50 -2.30 -22.66
C PRO A 319 1.99 -0.94 -23.17
N ASP A 320 1.14 0.10 -23.08
CA ASP A 320 1.48 1.45 -23.54
C ASP A 320 2.66 2.04 -22.75
N TRP A 321 2.73 1.81 -21.42
CA TRP A 321 3.84 2.26 -20.60
C TRP A 321 5.12 1.47 -20.88
N LEU A 322 5.01 0.13 -20.97
CA LEU A 322 6.17 -0.72 -21.19
C LEU A 322 6.83 -0.45 -22.54
N SER A 323 6.04 -0.13 -23.58
CA SER A 323 6.57 0.21 -24.92
C SER A 323 7.45 1.46 -24.93
N LEU A 324 7.31 2.38 -23.97
CA LEU A 324 8.19 3.55 -23.85
C LEU A 324 9.67 3.18 -23.64
N CYS A 325 9.92 2.03 -22.99
CA CYS A 325 11.26 1.58 -22.61
C CYS A 325 11.88 0.61 -23.62
N GLU A 326 11.08 0.07 -24.56
CA GLU A 326 11.56 -0.88 -25.58
C GLU A 326 12.15 -0.18 -26.81
N VAL A 327 11.94 1.12 -26.96
CA VAL A 327 12.31 1.91 -28.16
C VAL A 327 13.63 2.68 -27.96
N ALA A 328 14.29 2.52 -26.81
CA ALA A 328 15.52 3.27 -26.47
C ALA A 328 16.81 2.47 -26.72
#